data_79d784f6996998de8fbda9a24ca9afab
#
_entry.id   79d784f6996998de8fbda9a24ca9afab
#
_cell.length_a   1.000
_cell.length_b   1.000
_cell.length_c   1.000
_cell.angle_alpha   90.00
_cell.angle_beta   90.00
_cell.angle_gamma   90.00
#
_symmetry.space_group_name_H-M   'P 1'
#
loop_
_entity.id
_entity.type
_entity.pdbx_description
1 polymer ?
#
loop_
_entity_poly.entity_id
_entity_poly.type
_entity_poly.pdbx_seq_one_letter_code
_entity_poly.pdbx_strand_id
1 'polypeptide(L)'
;VKIDSFDICYYPVLKVVYESSNSPQDVSDFLQLKPIVLMMSKNAVIGLDKWLSHFGLEPDFFTDIDFWTVGDRTHASLKNNLGIQSFYPDEMTGTGVIKALQKQDHPRVLLISGQDPQKVFIEGLSSSGINFFHFPVYRIHILESLELSAHFNNVESNYIIITSPSSVDGILKSLSLSDLSKMKSRIISIGPTSSAAIRKQGGDVFLESEVQNISILYDNLESLIV
;
A
#
# COMPACT_ATOMS: atom_id res chain seq x y z
N VAL A 1 16.22 -9.08 14.59
CA VAL A 1 15.76 -10.50 14.68
C VAL A 1 16.94 -11.36 14.26
N LYS A 2 17.31 -12.36 15.06
CA LYS A 2 18.27 -13.39 14.67
C LYS A 2 17.47 -14.55 14.08
N ILE A 3 17.81 -14.92 12.88
CA ILE A 3 17.50 -16.22 12.29
C ILE A 3 18.84 -16.95 12.29
N ASP A 4 18.89 -18.22 12.60
CA ASP A 4 20.11 -18.96 12.99
C ASP A 4 21.38 -18.65 12.17
N SER A 5 21.22 -18.26 10.89
CA SER A 5 22.34 -17.91 9.98
C SER A 5 22.40 -16.44 9.56
N PHE A 6 21.44 -15.57 9.97
CA PHE A 6 21.35 -14.18 9.51
C PHE A 6 21.09 -13.20 10.63
N ASP A 7 21.79 -12.07 10.61
CA ASP A 7 21.43 -10.88 11.38
C ASP A 7 20.53 -9.98 10.53
N ILE A 8 19.27 -9.80 10.94
CA ILE A 8 18.30 -8.96 10.24
C ILE A 8 18.21 -7.58 10.89
N CYS A 9 18.60 -6.56 10.13
CA CYS A 9 18.48 -5.17 10.51
C CYS A 9 17.31 -4.50 9.76
N TYR A 10 16.54 -3.66 10.44
CA TYR A 10 15.40 -2.93 9.90
C TYR A 10 15.71 -1.45 9.81
N TYR A 11 15.54 -0.89 8.62
CA TYR A 11 15.75 0.53 8.36
C TYR A 11 14.48 1.13 7.77
N PRO A 12 13.76 1.99 8.50
CA PRO A 12 12.57 2.64 7.99
C PRO A 12 12.97 3.68 6.94
N VAL A 13 12.58 3.46 5.70
CA VAL A 13 12.78 4.38 4.57
C VAL A 13 11.47 5.04 4.11
N LEU A 14 10.36 4.70 4.78
CA LEU A 14 9.02 5.23 4.50
C LEU A 14 8.32 5.59 5.81
N LYS A 15 7.52 6.66 5.77
CA LYS A 15 6.61 7.04 6.85
C LYS A 15 5.21 7.28 6.28
N VAL A 16 4.21 6.61 6.84
CA VAL A 16 2.81 6.91 6.56
C VAL A 16 2.37 8.06 7.45
N VAL A 17 1.84 9.12 6.85
CA VAL A 17 1.24 10.25 7.56
C VAL A 17 -0.25 10.26 7.23
N TYR A 18 -1.06 10.16 8.27
CA TYR A 18 -2.52 10.16 8.16
C TYR A 18 -3.01 11.60 8.27
N GLU A 19 -3.56 12.11 7.19
CA GLU A 19 -4.09 13.46 7.07
C GLU A 19 -5.03 13.53 5.88
N SER A 20 -5.98 14.44 5.89
CA SER A 20 -6.85 14.75 4.78
C SER A 20 -7.16 16.24 4.73
N SER A 21 -7.26 16.80 3.53
CA SER A 21 -7.75 18.15 3.29
C SER A 21 -9.28 18.22 3.15
N ASN A 22 -9.95 17.07 3.01
CA ASN A 22 -11.41 17.02 2.84
C ASN A 22 -12.12 17.25 4.17
N SER A 23 -13.05 18.18 4.18
CA SER A 23 -13.94 18.42 5.32
C SER A 23 -15.06 17.37 5.38
N PRO A 24 -15.73 17.20 6.53
CA PRO A 24 -16.94 16.37 6.62
C PRO A 24 -18.02 16.79 5.64
N GLN A 25 -18.14 18.09 5.33
CA GLN A 25 -19.13 18.59 4.39
C GLN A 25 -18.86 18.11 2.96
N ASP A 26 -17.60 18.16 2.49
CA ASP A 26 -17.23 17.69 1.16
C ASP A 26 -17.58 16.21 0.96
N VAL A 27 -17.33 15.39 1.99
CA VAL A 27 -17.64 13.96 1.98
C VAL A 27 -19.15 13.75 2.06
N SER A 28 -19.86 14.44 2.97
CA SER A 28 -21.32 14.34 3.15
C SER A 28 -22.07 14.68 1.88
N ASP A 29 -21.66 15.73 1.18
CA ASP A 29 -22.29 16.14 -0.08
C ASP A 29 -22.20 15.05 -1.15
N PHE A 30 -21.06 14.34 -1.21
CA PHE A 30 -20.92 13.22 -2.12
C PHE A 30 -21.69 11.97 -1.68
N LEU A 31 -21.81 11.72 -0.36
CA LEU A 31 -22.59 10.60 0.19
C LEU A 31 -24.08 10.70 -0.15
N GLN A 32 -24.63 11.91 -0.35
CA GLN A 32 -26.03 12.08 -0.80
C GLN A 32 -26.31 11.42 -2.15
N LEU A 33 -25.29 11.21 -2.96
CA LEU A 33 -25.38 10.51 -4.24
C LEU A 33 -25.37 8.96 -4.08
N LYS A 34 -25.35 8.44 -2.85
CA LYS A 34 -25.27 7.02 -2.49
C LYS A 34 -24.16 6.29 -3.25
N PRO A 35 -22.89 6.73 -3.12
CA PRO A 35 -21.77 6.07 -3.78
C PRO A 35 -21.46 4.73 -3.10
N ILE A 36 -20.68 3.90 -3.80
CA ILE A 36 -19.93 2.82 -3.18
C ILE A 36 -18.67 3.44 -2.56
N VAL A 37 -18.44 3.24 -1.27
CA VAL A 37 -17.18 3.62 -0.61
C VAL A 37 -16.13 2.53 -0.88
N LEU A 38 -15.09 2.87 -1.62
CA LEU A 38 -14.05 1.93 -2.03
C LEU A 38 -12.75 2.18 -1.28
N MET A 39 -12.22 1.14 -0.64
CA MET A 39 -10.96 1.17 0.10
C MET A 39 -9.95 0.18 -0.46
N MET A 40 -8.78 0.68 -0.89
CA MET A 40 -7.77 -0.13 -1.57
C MET A 40 -6.64 -0.65 -0.66
N SER A 41 -6.63 -0.27 0.62
CA SER A 41 -5.55 -0.65 1.54
C SER A 41 -5.95 -0.54 3.01
N LYS A 42 -5.22 -1.25 3.88
CA LYS A 42 -5.35 -1.10 5.33
C LYS A 42 -5.04 0.33 5.81
N ASN A 43 -4.10 1.01 5.15
CA ASN A 43 -3.80 2.40 5.50
C ASN A 43 -4.97 3.34 5.20
N ALA A 44 -5.79 3.04 4.19
CA ALA A 44 -7.02 3.79 3.94
C ALA A 44 -8.02 3.64 5.11
N VAL A 45 -8.15 2.42 5.64
CA VAL A 45 -9.01 2.15 6.83
C VAL A 45 -8.51 2.93 8.04
N ILE A 46 -7.22 2.85 8.36
CA ILE A 46 -6.62 3.58 9.50
C ILE A 46 -6.75 5.10 9.29
N GLY A 47 -6.56 5.56 8.06
CA GLY A 47 -6.71 6.98 7.73
C GLY A 47 -8.13 7.47 7.89
N LEU A 48 -9.13 6.68 7.48
CA LEU A 48 -10.55 7.00 7.70
C LEU A 48 -10.90 7.06 9.18
N ASP A 49 -10.46 6.07 9.97
CA ASP A 49 -10.66 6.04 11.43
C ASP A 49 -10.10 7.30 12.10
N LYS A 50 -8.88 7.70 11.73
CA LYS A 50 -8.25 8.93 12.23
C LYS A 50 -8.99 10.20 11.79
N TRP A 51 -9.50 10.22 10.56
CA TRP A 51 -10.27 11.35 10.05
C TRP A 51 -11.61 11.47 10.79
N LEU A 52 -12.34 10.38 11.00
CA LEU A 52 -13.56 10.35 11.81
C LEU A 52 -13.26 10.87 13.22
N SER A 53 -12.26 10.32 13.90
CA SER A 53 -11.85 10.73 15.23
C SER A 53 -11.47 12.21 15.32
N HIS A 54 -10.77 12.74 14.29
CA HIS A 54 -10.37 14.16 14.24
C HIS A 54 -11.56 15.11 14.24
N PHE A 55 -12.65 14.74 13.56
CA PHE A 55 -13.87 15.54 13.50
C PHE A 55 -14.93 15.15 14.54
N GLY A 56 -14.62 14.21 15.45
CA GLY A 56 -15.58 13.72 16.43
C GLY A 56 -16.79 13.00 15.82
N LEU A 57 -16.56 12.32 14.69
CA LEU A 57 -17.55 11.54 13.95
C LEU A 57 -17.40 10.06 14.26
N GLU A 58 -18.52 9.34 14.20
CA GLU A 58 -18.58 7.89 14.36
C GLU A 58 -18.77 7.20 12.99
N PRO A 59 -18.55 5.88 12.89
CA PRO A 59 -18.75 5.14 11.63
C PRO A 59 -20.15 5.25 11.03
N ASP A 60 -21.16 5.58 11.84
CA ASP A 60 -22.55 5.82 11.41
C ASP A 60 -22.70 7.07 10.51
N PHE A 61 -21.67 7.92 10.42
CA PHE A 61 -21.55 8.95 9.39
C PHE A 61 -21.75 8.40 7.96
N PHE A 62 -21.46 7.11 7.76
CA PHE A 62 -21.63 6.38 6.50
C PHE A 62 -22.86 5.45 6.51
N THR A 63 -23.88 5.75 7.29
CA THR A 63 -25.11 4.93 7.35
C THR A 63 -25.74 4.77 5.96
N ASP A 64 -26.21 3.56 5.65
CA ASP A 64 -26.85 3.18 4.38
C ASP A 64 -25.94 3.31 3.14
N ILE A 65 -24.63 3.24 3.32
CA ILE A 65 -23.63 3.27 2.25
C ILE A 65 -22.94 1.92 2.13
N ASP A 66 -22.81 1.42 0.91
CA ASP A 66 -22.10 0.19 0.62
C ASP A 66 -20.58 0.39 0.64
N PHE A 67 -19.89 -0.45 1.39
CA PHE A 67 -18.43 -0.48 1.43
C PHE A 67 -17.87 -1.61 0.59
N TRP A 68 -16.87 -1.28 -0.21
CA TRP A 68 -16.10 -2.23 -1.00
C TRP A 68 -14.63 -2.13 -0.65
N THR A 69 -13.94 -3.28 -0.68
CA THR A 69 -12.48 -3.34 -0.47
C THR A 69 -11.83 -4.12 -1.61
N VAL A 70 -10.53 -3.91 -1.80
CA VAL A 70 -9.78 -4.66 -2.82
C VAL A 70 -9.71 -6.15 -2.52
N GLY A 71 -9.79 -6.55 -1.24
CA GLY A 71 -9.71 -7.95 -0.83
C GLY A 71 -9.86 -8.14 0.67
N ASP A 72 -9.72 -9.40 1.08
CA ASP A 72 -9.98 -9.94 2.41
C ASP A 72 -9.23 -9.22 3.55
N ARG A 73 -7.95 -8.88 3.33
CA ARG A 73 -7.11 -8.21 4.36
C ARG A 73 -7.60 -6.80 4.67
N THR A 74 -8.08 -6.07 3.65
CA THR A 74 -8.63 -4.73 3.84
C THR A 74 -10.02 -4.82 4.45
N HIS A 75 -10.84 -5.80 4.03
CA HIS A 75 -12.13 -6.13 4.63
C HIS A 75 -11.99 -6.42 6.12
N ALA A 76 -11.10 -7.34 6.51
CA ALA A 76 -10.85 -7.67 7.91
C ALA A 76 -10.40 -6.45 8.72
N SER A 77 -9.55 -5.60 8.16
CA SER A 77 -9.13 -4.35 8.80
C SER A 77 -10.31 -3.40 9.02
N LEU A 78 -11.18 -3.22 8.02
CA LEU A 78 -12.36 -2.36 8.11
C LEU A 78 -13.34 -2.84 9.19
N LYS A 79 -13.62 -4.14 9.20
CA LYS A 79 -14.47 -4.78 10.22
C LYS A 79 -13.89 -4.62 11.63
N ASN A 80 -12.60 -4.85 11.79
CA ASN A 80 -11.96 -4.83 13.12
C ASN A 80 -11.79 -3.41 13.69
N ASN A 81 -11.52 -2.40 12.85
CA ASN A 81 -11.28 -1.04 13.32
C ASN A 81 -12.57 -0.21 13.40
N LEU A 82 -13.49 -0.38 12.46
CA LEU A 82 -14.68 0.49 12.33
C LEU A 82 -16.01 -0.28 12.45
N GLY A 83 -15.99 -1.59 12.61
CA GLY A 83 -17.21 -2.41 12.68
C GLY A 83 -17.98 -2.52 11.37
N ILE A 84 -17.44 -2.00 10.26
CA ILE A 84 -18.12 -1.93 8.97
C ILE A 84 -17.87 -3.20 8.16
N GLN A 85 -18.94 -3.78 7.61
CA GLN A 85 -18.86 -4.87 6.64
C GLN A 85 -18.62 -4.32 5.24
N SER A 86 -17.93 -5.07 4.40
CA SER A 86 -17.71 -4.68 3.00
C SER A 86 -17.80 -5.88 2.06
N PHE A 87 -18.08 -5.60 0.82
CA PHE A 87 -17.90 -6.53 -0.29
C PHE A 87 -16.45 -6.47 -0.79
N TYR A 88 -15.96 -7.57 -1.35
CA TYR A 88 -14.73 -7.60 -2.17
C TYR A 88 -14.85 -8.67 -3.25
N PRO A 89 -14.25 -8.46 -4.45
CA PRO A 89 -14.33 -9.39 -5.56
C PRO A 89 -13.44 -10.63 -5.34
N ASP A 90 -13.76 -11.74 -5.99
CA ASP A 90 -12.92 -12.95 -5.98
C ASP A 90 -11.52 -12.70 -6.53
N GLU A 91 -11.42 -11.90 -7.60
CA GLU A 91 -10.15 -11.36 -8.10
C GLU A 91 -9.74 -10.15 -7.25
N MET A 92 -8.98 -10.39 -6.16
CA MET A 92 -8.56 -9.38 -5.17
C MET A 92 -7.47 -8.44 -5.71
N THR A 93 -7.77 -7.78 -6.83
CA THR A 93 -6.88 -6.82 -7.52
C THR A 93 -7.64 -5.56 -7.90
N GLY A 94 -6.91 -4.48 -8.26
CA GLY A 94 -7.55 -3.27 -8.78
C GLY A 94 -8.39 -3.56 -10.04
N THR A 95 -7.91 -4.44 -10.92
CA THR A 95 -8.65 -4.88 -12.13
C THR A 95 -9.93 -5.62 -11.76
N GLY A 96 -9.87 -6.53 -10.78
CA GLY A 96 -11.04 -7.27 -10.30
C GLY A 96 -12.09 -6.34 -9.71
N VAL A 97 -11.68 -5.32 -8.95
CA VAL A 97 -12.59 -4.28 -8.43
C VAL A 97 -13.28 -3.53 -9.58
N ILE A 98 -12.53 -3.09 -10.60
CA ILE A 98 -13.10 -2.38 -11.76
C ILE A 98 -14.11 -3.25 -12.49
N LYS A 99 -13.77 -4.52 -12.76
CA LYS A 99 -14.69 -5.49 -13.39
C LYS A 99 -15.98 -5.70 -12.58
N ALA A 100 -15.88 -5.70 -11.25
CA ALA A 100 -17.03 -5.84 -10.38
C ALA A 100 -17.90 -4.58 -10.37
N LEU A 101 -17.27 -3.39 -10.34
CA LEU A 101 -17.97 -2.11 -10.42
C LEU A 101 -18.72 -1.93 -11.75
N GLN A 102 -18.15 -2.38 -12.87
CA GLN A 102 -18.79 -2.33 -14.19
C GLN A 102 -20.10 -3.15 -14.29
N LYS A 103 -20.32 -4.08 -13.36
CA LYS A 103 -21.58 -4.86 -13.28
C LYS A 103 -22.67 -4.13 -12.49
N GLN A 104 -22.35 -3.02 -11.84
CA GLN A 104 -23.30 -2.19 -11.13
C GLN A 104 -23.95 -1.18 -12.09
N ASP A 105 -25.18 -0.78 -11.79
CA ASP A 105 -25.88 0.21 -12.60
C ASP A 105 -25.38 1.63 -12.24
N HIS A 106 -24.71 2.27 -13.19
CA HIS A 106 -24.17 3.63 -13.05
C HIS A 106 -23.43 3.90 -11.71
N PRO A 107 -22.37 3.12 -11.40
CA PRO A 107 -21.70 3.22 -10.10
C PRO A 107 -21.04 4.58 -9.91
N ARG A 108 -21.26 5.16 -8.72
CA ARG A 108 -20.46 6.28 -8.21
C ARG A 108 -19.56 5.75 -7.11
N VAL A 109 -18.33 6.20 -7.05
CA VAL A 109 -17.33 5.67 -6.13
C VAL A 109 -16.74 6.79 -5.30
N LEU A 110 -16.82 6.68 -3.98
CA LEU A 110 -15.99 7.43 -3.04
C LEU A 110 -14.69 6.61 -2.80
N LEU A 111 -13.63 6.99 -3.50
CA LEU A 111 -12.34 6.30 -3.40
C LEU A 111 -11.55 6.83 -2.20
N ILE A 112 -11.50 6.07 -1.12
CA ILE A 112 -10.68 6.38 0.06
C ILE A 112 -9.33 5.69 -0.09
N SER A 113 -8.26 6.49 -0.23
CA SER A 113 -6.93 5.96 -0.51
C SER A 113 -5.80 6.88 0.00
N GLY A 114 -4.56 6.59 -0.37
CA GLY A 114 -3.45 7.53 -0.23
C GLY A 114 -3.55 8.71 -1.21
N GLN A 115 -2.77 9.75 -0.95
CA GLN A 115 -2.69 10.95 -1.78
C GLN A 115 -2.37 10.63 -3.25
N ASP A 116 -1.50 9.64 -3.47
CA ASP A 116 -1.04 9.22 -4.78
C ASP A 116 -1.48 7.77 -5.06
N PRO A 117 -2.75 7.55 -5.47
CA PRO A 117 -3.21 6.22 -5.85
C PRO A 117 -2.53 5.75 -7.13
N GLN A 118 -2.47 4.43 -7.33
CA GLN A 118 -1.87 3.89 -8.55
C GLN A 118 -2.53 4.46 -9.81
N LYS A 119 -1.72 5.09 -10.67
CA LYS A 119 -2.17 5.74 -11.90
C LYS A 119 -3.00 4.81 -12.80
N VAL A 120 -2.54 3.57 -12.96
CA VAL A 120 -3.25 2.54 -13.75
C VAL A 120 -4.65 2.27 -13.21
N PHE A 121 -4.85 2.30 -11.89
CA PHE A 121 -6.17 2.10 -11.28
C PHE A 121 -7.10 3.30 -11.55
N ILE A 122 -6.60 4.52 -11.39
CA ILE A 122 -7.36 5.75 -11.68
C ILE A 122 -7.74 5.83 -13.16
N GLU A 123 -6.81 5.53 -14.06
CA GLU A 123 -7.06 5.45 -15.50
C GLU A 123 -8.09 4.37 -15.83
N GLY A 124 -8.04 3.23 -15.13
CA GLY A 124 -9.00 2.14 -15.26
C GLY A 124 -10.41 2.55 -14.84
N LEU A 125 -10.60 3.27 -13.73
CA LEU A 125 -11.89 3.82 -13.33
C LEU A 125 -12.43 4.79 -14.38
N SER A 126 -11.60 5.74 -14.80
CA SER A 126 -11.98 6.78 -15.77
C SER A 126 -12.35 6.18 -17.14
N SER A 127 -11.55 5.24 -17.67
CA SER A 127 -11.81 4.59 -18.95
C SER A 127 -13.03 3.67 -18.94
N SER A 128 -13.43 3.22 -17.75
CA SER A 128 -14.66 2.43 -17.54
C SER A 128 -15.92 3.31 -17.37
N GLY A 129 -15.79 4.63 -17.48
CA GLY A 129 -16.91 5.56 -17.29
C GLY A 129 -17.43 5.63 -15.84
N ILE A 130 -16.66 5.15 -14.88
CA ILE A 130 -17.01 5.17 -13.47
C ILE A 130 -16.74 6.57 -12.89
N ASN A 131 -17.80 7.24 -12.43
CA ASN A 131 -17.68 8.52 -11.75
C ASN A 131 -17.15 8.29 -10.34
N PHE A 132 -16.03 8.95 -9.96
CA PHE A 132 -15.48 8.83 -8.63
C PHE A 132 -15.03 10.16 -8.04
N PHE A 133 -15.13 10.25 -6.71
CA PHE A 133 -14.53 11.30 -5.91
C PHE A 133 -13.37 10.70 -5.11
N HIS A 134 -12.17 11.26 -5.29
CA HIS A 134 -10.99 10.81 -4.56
C HIS A 134 -10.90 11.49 -3.19
N PHE A 135 -10.93 10.70 -2.14
CA PHE A 135 -10.80 11.13 -0.76
C PHE A 135 -9.48 10.61 -0.15
N PRO A 136 -8.39 11.38 -0.26
CA PRO A 136 -7.12 11.00 0.33
C PRO A 136 -7.16 11.14 1.85
N VAL A 137 -6.73 10.09 2.56
CA VAL A 137 -6.69 10.05 4.02
C VAL A 137 -5.30 9.74 4.58
N TYR A 138 -4.32 9.54 3.73
CA TYR A 138 -2.91 9.40 4.11
C TYR A 138 -1.99 9.74 2.94
N ARG A 139 -0.73 10.01 3.27
CA ARG A 139 0.37 10.06 2.29
C ARG A 139 1.58 9.27 2.77
N ILE A 140 2.41 8.86 1.84
CA ILE A 140 3.67 8.19 2.12
C ILE A 140 4.81 9.19 1.95
N HIS A 141 5.57 9.41 3.02
CA HIS A 141 6.79 10.20 2.98
C HIS A 141 7.99 9.28 2.81
N ILE A 142 8.81 9.60 1.84
CA ILE A 142 10.12 8.97 1.66
C ILE A 142 11.07 9.57 2.69
N LEU A 143 11.59 8.71 3.56
CA LEU A 143 12.60 9.07 4.54
C LEU A 143 14.00 8.84 3.97
N GLU A 144 14.95 9.61 4.48
CA GLU A 144 16.37 9.33 4.37
C GLU A 144 16.83 8.67 5.67
N SER A 145 17.27 7.42 5.60
CA SER A 145 17.76 6.68 6.74
C SER A 145 19.28 6.79 6.83
N LEU A 146 19.77 7.64 7.72
CA LEU A 146 21.21 7.77 7.99
C LEU A 146 21.78 6.47 8.56
N GLU A 147 21.00 5.72 9.33
CA GLU A 147 21.39 4.43 9.89
C GLU A 147 21.59 3.39 8.78
N LEU A 148 20.71 3.36 7.76
CA LEU A 148 20.89 2.50 6.58
C LEU A 148 22.18 2.87 5.85
N SER A 149 22.42 4.16 5.61
CA SER A 149 23.63 4.65 4.94
C SER A 149 24.88 4.28 5.71
N ALA A 150 24.91 4.49 7.03
CA ALA A 150 26.03 4.16 7.88
C ALA A 150 26.30 2.63 7.88
N HIS A 151 25.25 1.82 8.01
CA HIS A 151 25.38 0.37 7.98
C HIS A 151 25.91 -0.12 6.63
N PHE A 152 25.32 0.34 5.54
CA PHE A 152 25.70 -0.07 4.17
C PHE A 152 27.14 0.29 3.82
N ASN A 153 27.68 1.37 4.36
CA ASN A 153 29.08 1.78 4.14
C ASN A 153 30.08 1.01 5.00
N ASN A 154 29.65 0.45 6.13
CA ASN A 154 30.54 -0.18 7.11
C ASN A 154 30.46 -1.72 7.14
N VAL A 155 29.41 -2.30 6.60
CA VAL A 155 29.14 -3.74 6.60
C VAL A 155 28.88 -4.20 5.17
N GLU A 156 29.56 -5.25 4.74
CA GLU A 156 29.19 -5.94 3.49
C GLU A 156 27.87 -6.69 3.71
N SER A 157 26.76 -5.98 3.46
CA SER A 157 25.44 -6.59 3.47
C SER A 157 25.30 -7.48 2.23
N ASN A 158 25.16 -8.77 2.43
CA ASN A 158 25.01 -9.70 1.32
C ASN A 158 23.64 -9.60 0.65
N TYR A 159 22.58 -9.22 1.41
CA TYR A 159 21.20 -9.18 0.94
C TYR A 159 20.48 -7.93 1.42
N ILE A 160 19.57 -7.42 0.58
CA ILE A 160 18.58 -6.38 0.94
C ILE A 160 17.20 -6.89 0.59
N ILE A 161 16.28 -6.87 1.56
CA ILE A 161 14.90 -7.27 1.38
C ILE A 161 14.05 -6.02 1.13
N ILE A 162 13.41 -5.94 -0.04
CA ILE A 162 12.52 -4.86 -0.43
C ILE A 162 11.08 -5.32 -0.33
N THR A 163 10.32 -4.71 0.59
CA THR A 163 8.97 -5.13 0.97
C THR A 163 7.86 -4.33 0.29
N SER A 164 8.20 -3.26 -0.44
CA SER A 164 7.23 -2.48 -1.21
C SER A 164 7.89 -1.72 -2.37
N PRO A 165 7.15 -1.40 -3.44
CA PRO A 165 7.68 -0.57 -4.54
C PRO A 165 8.21 0.79 -4.05
N SER A 166 7.50 1.46 -3.15
CA SER A 166 7.89 2.77 -2.61
C SER A 166 9.18 2.74 -1.78
N SER A 167 9.56 1.58 -1.24
CA SER A 167 10.82 1.44 -0.49
C SER A 167 12.05 1.63 -1.36
N VAL A 168 11.94 1.39 -2.67
CA VAL A 168 13.05 1.56 -3.62
C VAL A 168 13.54 3.02 -3.61
N ASP A 169 12.63 3.98 -3.69
CA ASP A 169 12.97 5.41 -3.71
C ASP A 169 13.62 5.84 -2.37
N GLY A 170 13.12 5.27 -1.26
CA GLY A 170 13.70 5.51 0.07
C GLY A 170 15.11 4.95 0.23
N ILE A 171 15.38 3.77 -0.34
CA ILE A 171 16.73 3.17 -0.36
C ILE A 171 17.66 4.02 -1.22
N LEU A 172 17.27 4.37 -2.43
CA LEU A 172 18.08 5.20 -3.33
C LEU A 172 18.44 6.54 -2.67
N LYS A 173 17.46 7.18 -2.03
CA LYS A 173 17.68 8.44 -1.29
C LYS A 173 18.64 8.24 -0.13
N SER A 174 18.45 7.21 0.70
CA SER A 174 19.28 6.94 1.88
C SER A 174 20.72 6.60 1.52
N LEU A 175 20.93 5.90 0.40
CA LEU A 175 22.26 5.52 -0.06
C LEU A 175 22.90 6.52 -1.04
N SER A 176 22.21 7.62 -1.34
CA SER A 176 22.64 8.62 -2.34
C SER A 176 22.95 8.00 -3.71
N LEU A 177 22.17 6.99 -4.11
CA LEU A 177 22.33 6.29 -5.38
C LEU A 177 21.41 6.87 -6.45
N SER A 178 21.89 6.95 -7.70
CA SER A 178 21.06 7.32 -8.86
C SER A 178 20.16 6.17 -9.33
N ASP A 179 20.60 4.95 -9.12
CA ASP A 179 19.91 3.72 -9.50
C ASP A 179 20.43 2.51 -8.70
N LEU A 180 19.71 1.40 -8.75
CA LEU A 180 20.06 0.18 -8.01
C LEU A 180 21.18 -0.65 -8.67
N SER A 181 21.56 -0.35 -9.92
CA SER A 181 22.64 -1.08 -10.60
C SER A 181 23.99 -0.95 -9.90
N LYS A 182 24.14 0.10 -9.09
CA LYS A 182 25.34 0.36 -8.29
C LYS A 182 25.40 -0.42 -6.98
N MET A 183 24.32 -1.10 -6.62
CA MET A 183 24.28 -1.93 -5.40
C MET A 183 25.03 -3.24 -5.62
N LYS A 184 25.96 -3.55 -4.71
CA LYS A 184 26.67 -4.84 -4.70
C LYS A 184 25.89 -5.95 -4.01
N SER A 185 24.91 -5.57 -3.18
CA SER A 185 24.07 -6.51 -2.44
C SER A 185 23.06 -7.20 -3.33
N ARG A 186 22.76 -8.46 -3.07
CA ARG A 186 21.68 -9.20 -3.72
C ARG A 186 20.32 -8.70 -3.23
N ILE A 187 19.40 -8.42 -4.14
CA ILE A 187 18.09 -7.86 -3.81
C ILE A 187 17.05 -8.97 -3.76
N ILE A 188 16.38 -9.09 -2.62
CA ILE A 188 15.24 -9.97 -2.41
C ILE A 188 13.97 -9.12 -2.44
N SER A 189 13.02 -9.52 -3.27
CA SER A 189 11.72 -8.85 -3.40
C SER A 189 10.63 -9.64 -2.70
N ILE A 190 9.72 -8.92 -2.03
CA ILE A 190 8.53 -9.52 -1.42
C ILE A 190 7.48 -10.00 -2.43
N GLY A 191 7.62 -9.63 -3.69
CA GLY A 191 6.66 -10.02 -4.72
C GLY A 191 6.75 -9.18 -6.00
N PRO A 192 5.92 -9.51 -7.02
CA PRO A 192 6.09 -9.03 -8.40
C PRO A 192 6.02 -7.52 -8.57
N THR A 193 5.20 -6.80 -7.81
CA THR A 193 5.11 -5.33 -7.89
C THR A 193 6.38 -4.65 -7.39
N SER A 194 6.99 -5.19 -6.34
CA SER A 194 8.28 -4.72 -5.83
C SER A 194 9.41 -5.07 -6.79
N SER A 195 9.39 -6.28 -7.36
CA SER A 195 10.35 -6.68 -8.41
C SER A 195 10.32 -5.77 -9.62
N ALA A 196 9.12 -5.40 -10.09
CA ALA A 196 8.96 -4.48 -11.20
C ALA A 196 9.58 -3.10 -10.88
N ALA A 197 9.37 -2.58 -9.67
CA ALA A 197 9.96 -1.32 -9.23
C ALA A 197 11.49 -1.40 -9.13
N ILE A 198 12.05 -2.51 -8.61
CA ILE A 198 13.49 -2.74 -8.55
C ILE A 198 14.10 -2.73 -9.95
N ARG A 199 13.53 -3.51 -10.89
CA ARG A 199 14.03 -3.59 -12.28
C ARG A 199 13.92 -2.25 -13.00
N LYS A 200 12.84 -1.49 -12.76
CA LYS A 200 12.66 -0.13 -13.31
C LYS A 200 13.79 0.82 -12.88
N GLN A 201 14.38 0.60 -11.71
CA GLN A 201 15.51 1.38 -11.18
C GLN A 201 16.86 0.71 -11.43
N GLY A 202 16.95 -0.18 -12.41
CA GLY A 202 18.21 -0.81 -12.84
C GLY A 202 18.72 -1.91 -11.90
N GLY A 203 17.94 -2.34 -10.91
CA GLY A 203 18.33 -3.40 -9.98
C GLY A 203 17.99 -4.79 -10.51
N ASP A 204 18.83 -5.77 -10.15
CA ASP A 204 18.57 -7.18 -10.38
C ASP A 204 17.91 -7.81 -9.17
N VAL A 205 16.82 -8.55 -9.39
CA VAL A 205 16.13 -9.32 -8.34
C VAL A 205 16.78 -10.70 -8.26
N PHE A 206 17.50 -10.92 -7.18
CA PHE A 206 18.12 -12.22 -6.88
C PHE A 206 17.06 -13.28 -6.53
N LEU A 207 16.08 -12.89 -5.71
CA LEU A 207 14.98 -13.76 -5.29
C LEU A 207 13.68 -12.96 -5.21
N GLU A 208 12.60 -13.50 -5.75
CA GLU A 208 11.24 -13.01 -5.55
C GLU A 208 10.47 -14.01 -4.68
N SER A 209 9.88 -13.53 -3.59
CA SER A 209 9.08 -14.37 -2.70
C SER A 209 7.79 -14.81 -3.40
N GLU A 210 7.49 -16.10 -3.33
CA GLU A 210 6.24 -16.68 -3.86
C GLU A 210 5.01 -16.19 -3.08
N VAL A 211 5.20 -15.90 -1.78
CA VAL A 211 4.13 -15.43 -0.90
C VAL A 211 4.47 -14.04 -0.40
N GLN A 212 3.57 -13.08 -0.64
CA GLN A 212 3.74 -11.69 -0.19
C GLN A 212 3.55 -11.55 1.33
N ASN A 213 4.35 -12.30 2.09
CA ASN A 213 4.33 -12.30 3.56
C ASN A 213 5.77 -12.34 4.09
N ILE A 214 6.15 -11.29 4.82
CA ILE A 214 7.52 -11.13 5.31
C ILE A 214 7.89 -12.21 6.34
N SER A 215 6.95 -12.66 7.17
CA SER A 215 7.21 -13.72 8.15
C SER A 215 7.51 -15.05 7.45
N ILE A 216 6.72 -15.40 6.44
CA ILE A 216 6.94 -16.61 5.64
C ILE A 216 8.26 -16.51 4.87
N LEU A 217 8.60 -15.32 4.35
CA LEU A 217 9.89 -15.12 3.70
C LEU A 217 11.04 -15.36 4.68
N TYR A 218 10.94 -14.85 5.91
CA TYR A 218 11.98 -15.07 6.94
C TYR A 218 12.13 -16.53 7.33
N ASP A 219 11.02 -17.24 7.52
CA ASP A 219 11.04 -18.66 7.88
C ASP A 219 11.71 -19.54 6.80
N ASN A 220 11.71 -19.06 5.54
CA ASN A 220 12.25 -19.79 4.40
C ASN A 220 13.61 -19.24 3.91
N LEU A 221 14.14 -18.15 4.49
CA LEU A 221 15.36 -17.50 4.00
C LEU A 221 16.54 -18.47 3.91
N GLU A 222 16.76 -19.33 4.90
CA GLU A 222 17.85 -20.28 4.90
C GLU A 222 17.77 -21.26 3.73
N SER A 223 16.59 -21.80 3.46
CA SER A 223 16.39 -22.75 2.35
C SER A 223 16.41 -22.11 0.97
N LEU A 224 16.23 -20.77 0.90
CA LEU A 224 16.19 -20.02 -0.37
C LEU A 224 17.55 -19.43 -0.76
N ILE A 225 18.48 -19.30 0.19
CA ILE A 225 19.75 -18.59 0.00
C ILE A 225 20.95 -19.57 0.08
N VAL A 226 20.80 -20.70 0.74
CA VAL A 226 21.79 -21.78 0.84
C VAL A 226 21.60 -22.78 -0.28
#